data_c42bffa69ad772f7a8a01fc6b7915125
#
_entry.id   c42bffa69ad772f7a8a01fc6b7915125
#
_cell.length_a   1.000
_cell.length_b   1.000
_cell.length_c   1.000
_cell.angle_alpha   90.00
_cell.angle_beta   90.00
_cell.angle_gamma   90.00
#
_symmetry.space_group_name_H-M   'P 1'
#
loop_
_entity.id
_entity.type
_entity.pdbx_description
1 polymer ?
#
loop_
_entity_poly.entity_id
_entity_poly.type
_entity_poly.pdbx_seq_one_letter_code
_entity_poly.pdbx_strand_id
1 'polypeptide(L)'
;MSKLTSAVFTGLLGLCSASSAAWADGISGDVGAGLSYQPHDPSGSRYETRPVPYLDLDWGDVSLSTDDGLTWSALNSHGITAGPYINYLAGRTSNGELQGLRNVSDMAEVGGFIQYAPADFWRVYAQLGQAVGGGHSQSGALGKVGGELGYPLGGGIIGSSGVVAHFTDARQANTFFGVDNDEAAATGFRPYNASGGFQNVTLSQSFAFPLAPHWSLLTSASWVHLVSSAAKSSIVKQAGDVNQGQVQTAISYTFD
;
A
#
# COMPACT_ATOMS: atom_id res chain seq x y z
N MET A 1 -21.52 5.50 13.15
CA MET A 1 -20.69 6.62 12.67
C MET A 1 -19.61 5.97 11.80
N SER A 2 -19.72 6.08 10.46
CA SER A 2 -18.81 5.40 9.55
C SER A 2 -17.47 6.13 9.54
N LYS A 3 -16.39 5.44 9.86
CA LYS A 3 -15.03 5.95 9.72
C LYS A 3 -14.69 6.01 8.23
N LEU A 4 -14.04 7.07 7.79
CA LEU A 4 -13.52 7.22 6.45
C LEU A 4 -12.31 6.30 6.27
N THR A 5 -12.44 5.37 5.36
CA THR A 5 -11.41 4.40 5.04
C THR A 5 -10.72 4.78 3.74
N SER A 6 -9.44 4.90 3.79
CA SER A 6 -8.59 5.13 2.61
C SER A 6 -8.19 3.83 1.97
N ALA A 7 -8.46 3.69 0.70
CA ALA A 7 -8.12 2.52 -0.06
C ALA A 7 -6.90 2.76 -0.97
N VAL A 8 -5.73 2.35 -0.54
CA VAL A 8 -4.55 2.10 -1.41
C VAL A 8 -4.20 0.62 -1.24
N PHE A 9 -4.51 -0.17 -2.25
CA PHE A 9 -4.45 -1.63 -2.18
C PHE A 9 -3.10 -2.22 -2.62
N THR A 10 -2.55 -3.12 -1.83
CA THR A 10 -1.48 -4.02 -2.26
C THR A 10 -1.88 -5.46 -1.92
N GLY A 11 -2.03 -6.31 -2.94
CA GLY A 11 -2.75 -7.57 -2.85
C GLY A 11 -2.14 -8.67 -2.00
N LEU A 12 -3.01 -9.43 -1.34
CA LEU A 12 -2.74 -10.77 -0.82
C LEU A 12 -3.87 -11.73 -1.29
N LEU A 13 -3.52 -12.78 -2.03
CA LEU A 13 -4.45 -13.81 -2.46
C LEU A 13 -4.61 -14.87 -1.35
N GLY A 14 -5.74 -14.84 -0.67
CA GLY A 14 -6.27 -15.96 0.10
C GLY A 14 -7.70 -16.25 -0.34
N LEU A 15 -7.96 -17.42 -0.92
CA LEU A 15 -9.30 -17.90 -1.23
C LEU A 15 -10.07 -18.13 0.08
N CYS A 16 -10.90 -17.17 0.46
CA CYS A 16 -11.92 -17.39 1.49
C CYS A 16 -13.18 -17.97 0.82
N SER A 17 -13.40 -19.28 1.00
CA SER A 17 -14.73 -19.88 0.87
C SER A 17 -15.64 -19.22 1.90
N ALA A 18 -16.66 -18.49 1.43
CA ALA A 18 -17.67 -17.88 2.27
C ALA A 18 -18.51 -18.97 2.93
N SER A 19 -18.02 -19.52 4.03
CA SER A 19 -18.85 -20.10 5.05
C SER A 19 -19.31 -18.94 5.93
N SER A 20 -20.60 -18.83 6.18
CA SER A 20 -21.18 -17.95 7.19
C SER A 20 -20.60 -18.34 8.57
N ALA A 21 -19.38 -17.91 8.84
CA ALA A 21 -18.79 -17.98 10.15
C ALA A 21 -19.57 -16.97 11.01
N ALA A 22 -20.12 -17.44 12.12
CA ALA A 22 -20.58 -16.55 13.19
C ALA A 22 -19.36 -15.71 13.57
N TRP A 23 -19.37 -14.43 13.21
CA TRP A 23 -18.33 -13.48 13.56
C TRP A 23 -18.30 -13.39 15.09
N ALA A 24 -17.12 -13.50 15.66
CA ALA A 24 -16.97 -13.38 17.10
C ALA A 24 -17.50 -12.00 17.55
N ASP A 25 -18.28 -11.96 18.64
CA ASP A 25 -18.77 -10.73 19.23
C ASP A 25 -17.61 -9.73 19.39
N GLY A 26 -17.73 -8.56 18.74
CA GLY A 26 -16.78 -7.46 18.89
C GLY A 26 -15.90 -7.12 17.67
N ILE A 27 -16.03 -7.78 16.52
CA ILE A 27 -15.36 -7.37 15.27
C ILE A 27 -16.36 -6.57 14.43
N SER A 28 -15.95 -5.39 13.98
CA SER A 28 -16.72 -4.54 13.06
C SER A 28 -15.84 -4.11 11.89
N GLY A 29 -16.46 -3.66 10.80
CA GLY A 29 -15.74 -3.11 9.66
C GLY A 29 -16.25 -3.56 8.31
N ASP A 30 -15.36 -3.53 7.32
CA ASP A 30 -15.65 -3.78 5.93
C ASP A 30 -14.82 -4.94 5.39
N VAL A 31 -15.48 -5.84 4.64
CA VAL A 31 -14.82 -6.88 3.86
C VAL A 31 -15.29 -6.81 2.41
N GLY A 32 -14.40 -7.04 1.49
CA GLY A 32 -14.75 -6.95 0.08
C GLY A 32 -13.74 -7.59 -0.86
N ALA A 33 -14.05 -7.52 -2.13
CA ALA A 33 -13.16 -7.96 -3.19
C ALA A 33 -13.36 -7.11 -4.45
N GLY A 34 -12.30 -6.98 -5.21
CA GLY A 34 -12.32 -6.14 -6.40
C GLY A 34 -11.23 -6.46 -7.39
N LEU A 35 -11.03 -5.52 -8.30
CA LEU A 35 -9.99 -5.56 -9.32
C LEU A 35 -9.16 -4.29 -9.23
N SER A 36 -7.85 -4.45 -9.43
CA SER A 36 -6.90 -3.35 -9.58
C SER A 36 -6.24 -3.43 -10.95
N TYR A 37 -6.10 -2.28 -11.62
CA TYR A 37 -5.25 -2.11 -12.79
C TYR A 37 -4.07 -1.23 -12.38
N GLN A 38 -2.89 -1.82 -12.33
CA GLN A 38 -1.69 -1.21 -11.74
C GLN A 38 -0.41 -1.68 -12.42
N PRO A 39 0.72 -0.99 -12.23
CA PRO A 39 2.02 -1.50 -12.65
C PRO A 39 2.29 -2.86 -12.02
N HIS A 40 2.80 -3.80 -12.82
CA HIS A 40 3.22 -5.12 -12.34
C HIS A 40 4.33 -5.03 -11.28
N ASP A 41 5.16 -4.02 -11.39
CA ASP A 41 6.35 -3.79 -10.56
C ASP A 41 6.56 -2.28 -10.35
N PRO A 42 6.97 -1.82 -9.16
CA PRO A 42 7.19 -0.40 -8.87
C PRO A 42 8.26 0.28 -9.75
N SER A 43 9.13 -0.50 -10.38
CA SER A 43 10.19 0.00 -11.26
C SER A 43 9.93 -0.20 -12.75
N GLY A 44 8.86 -0.96 -13.12
CA GLY A 44 8.51 -1.30 -14.50
C GLY A 44 7.40 -0.42 -15.10
N SER A 45 7.16 -0.57 -16.41
CA SER A 45 6.10 0.13 -17.14
C SER A 45 4.92 -0.76 -17.54
N ARG A 46 5.03 -2.08 -17.34
CA ARG A 46 3.97 -3.02 -17.69
C ARG A 46 2.84 -2.99 -16.67
N TYR A 47 1.62 -2.82 -17.15
CA TYR A 47 0.41 -2.84 -16.35
C TYR A 47 -0.28 -4.20 -16.41
N GLU A 48 -0.98 -4.54 -15.35
CA GLU A 48 -1.81 -5.74 -15.29
C GLU A 48 -3.05 -5.53 -14.43
N THR A 49 -4.07 -6.37 -14.68
CA THR A 49 -5.25 -6.45 -13.84
C THR A 49 -5.08 -7.59 -12.85
N ARG A 50 -5.25 -7.28 -11.55
CA ARG A 50 -5.18 -8.26 -10.46
C ARG A 50 -6.46 -8.25 -9.64
N PRO A 51 -6.94 -9.41 -9.16
CA PRO A 51 -7.92 -9.44 -8.10
C PRO A 51 -7.28 -8.90 -6.81
N VAL A 52 -8.06 -8.12 -6.05
CA VAL A 52 -7.60 -7.55 -4.79
C VAL A 52 -8.66 -7.76 -3.71
N PRO A 53 -8.27 -8.24 -2.52
CA PRO A 53 -9.14 -8.20 -1.35
C PRO A 53 -9.28 -6.77 -0.85
N TYR A 54 -10.38 -6.48 -0.19
CA TYR A 54 -10.57 -5.27 0.59
C TYR A 54 -10.89 -5.66 2.03
N LEU A 55 -10.11 -5.19 2.96
CA LEU A 55 -10.26 -5.45 4.38
C LEU A 55 -10.07 -4.13 5.14
N ASP A 56 -11.00 -3.85 6.05
CA ASP A 56 -10.90 -2.80 7.04
C ASP A 56 -11.67 -3.23 8.27
N LEU A 57 -10.99 -3.87 9.19
CA LEU A 57 -11.55 -4.58 10.33
C LEU A 57 -11.01 -3.97 11.62
N ASP A 58 -11.90 -3.75 12.57
CA ASP A 58 -11.58 -3.26 13.91
C ASP A 58 -12.07 -4.25 14.97
N TRP A 59 -11.23 -4.55 15.95
CA TRP A 59 -11.60 -5.26 17.18
C TRP A 59 -10.87 -4.68 18.39
N GLY A 60 -11.54 -3.78 19.09
CA GLY A 60 -10.96 -3.06 20.21
C GLY A 60 -9.81 -2.15 19.79
N ASP A 61 -8.61 -2.40 20.32
CA ASP A 61 -7.42 -1.62 19.99
C ASP A 61 -6.62 -2.18 18.81
N VAL A 62 -7.10 -3.25 18.18
CA VAL A 62 -6.43 -3.88 17.03
C VAL A 62 -7.23 -3.61 15.77
N SER A 63 -6.55 -3.26 14.68
CA SER A 63 -7.16 -3.07 13.36
C SER A 63 -6.38 -3.83 12.30
N LEU A 64 -7.08 -4.35 11.30
CA LEU A 64 -6.50 -4.96 10.11
C LEU A 64 -7.05 -4.29 8.87
N SER A 65 -6.19 -3.64 8.11
CA SER A 65 -6.59 -3.06 6.84
C SER A 65 -5.66 -3.50 5.70
N THR A 66 -6.18 -3.43 4.48
CA THR A 66 -5.38 -3.71 3.28
C THR A 66 -4.25 -2.70 3.11
N ASP A 67 -4.40 -1.47 3.64
CA ASP A 67 -3.47 -0.36 3.44
C ASP A 67 -2.40 -0.25 4.53
N ASP A 68 -2.81 -0.42 5.78
CA ASP A 68 -1.94 -0.21 6.94
C ASP A 68 -1.49 -1.52 7.59
N GLY A 69 -2.00 -2.67 7.11
CA GLY A 69 -1.72 -3.99 7.66
C GLY A 69 -2.42 -4.21 9.01
N LEU A 70 -1.83 -5.06 9.83
CA LEU A 70 -2.26 -5.30 11.21
C LEU A 70 -1.62 -4.27 12.11
N THR A 71 -2.42 -3.48 12.81
CA THR A 71 -1.99 -2.44 13.75
C THR A 71 -2.54 -2.69 15.14
N TRP A 72 -1.79 -2.34 16.16
CA TRP A 72 -2.25 -2.31 17.53
C TRP A 72 -2.10 -0.89 18.11
N SER A 73 -3.22 -0.29 18.48
CA SER A 73 -3.33 1.05 19.06
C SER A 73 -2.96 1.04 20.55
N ALA A 74 -1.66 0.85 20.84
CA ALA A 74 -1.16 0.80 22.22
C ALA A 74 -1.34 2.15 22.98
N LEU A 75 -1.40 3.25 22.24
CA LEU A 75 -1.74 4.58 22.72
C LEU A 75 -2.94 5.10 21.93
N ASN A 76 -4.00 5.52 22.61
CA ASN A 76 -5.15 6.18 22.01
C ASN A 76 -5.62 7.30 22.94
N SER A 77 -5.29 8.55 22.63
CA SER A 77 -5.63 9.70 23.47
C SER A 77 -5.70 10.99 22.65
N HIS A 78 -6.80 11.75 22.84
CA HIS A 78 -7.00 13.08 22.24
C HIS A 78 -6.80 13.11 20.71
N GLY A 79 -7.27 12.08 20.01
CA GLY A 79 -7.10 11.97 18.55
C GLY A 79 -5.72 11.49 18.11
N ILE A 80 -4.80 11.23 19.04
CA ILE A 80 -3.52 10.61 18.73
C ILE A 80 -3.65 9.10 18.98
N THR A 81 -3.27 8.32 17.96
CA THR A 81 -3.16 6.87 18.04
C THR A 81 -1.75 6.46 17.66
N ALA A 82 -1.13 5.58 18.41
CA ALA A 82 0.22 5.09 18.11
C ALA A 82 0.42 3.66 18.62
N GLY A 83 1.28 2.91 17.95
CA GLY A 83 1.60 1.55 18.34
C GLY A 83 2.44 0.80 17.31
N PRO A 84 2.65 -0.50 17.52
CA PRO A 84 3.31 -1.35 16.54
C PRO A 84 2.38 -1.73 15.38
N TYR A 85 2.99 -2.07 14.25
CA TYR A 85 2.28 -2.63 13.10
C TYR A 85 3.11 -3.71 12.41
N ILE A 86 2.42 -4.56 11.67
CA ILE A 86 3.00 -5.47 10.69
C ILE A 86 2.22 -5.37 9.39
N ASN A 87 2.92 -5.21 8.28
CA ASN A 87 2.32 -5.12 6.95
C ASN A 87 3.02 -6.08 5.97
N TYR A 88 2.35 -6.39 4.87
CA TYR A 88 2.89 -7.17 3.78
C TYR A 88 3.63 -6.26 2.79
N LEU A 89 4.82 -6.65 2.40
CA LEU A 89 5.62 -5.99 1.40
C LEU A 89 5.83 -6.94 0.21
N ALA A 90 5.15 -6.66 -0.89
CA ALA A 90 5.25 -7.47 -2.10
C ALA A 90 6.67 -7.45 -2.66
N GLY A 91 7.14 -8.59 -3.07
CA GLY A 91 8.39 -8.76 -3.80
C GLY A 91 8.28 -8.41 -5.28
N ARG A 92 9.27 -8.83 -6.06
CA ARG A 92 9.32 -8.67 -7.51
C ARG A 92 9.74 -9.97 -8.16
N THR A 93 8.94 -10.46 -9.11
CA THR A 93 9.36 -11.52 -10.03
C THR A 93 9.89 -10.90 -11.30
N SER A 94 11.19 -11.05 -11.54
CA SER A 94 11.87 -10.47 -12.71
C SER A 94 11.60 -11.27 -13.96
N ASN A 95 10.61 -10.83 -14.73
CA ASN A 95 10.20 -11.41 -15.99
C ASN A 95 9.99 -10.33 -17.07
N GLY A 96 9.78 -10.72 -18.32
CA GLY A 96 9.57 -9.78 -19.41
C GLY A 96 10.72 -8.79 -19.56
N GLU A 97 10.45 -7.50 -19.48
CA GLU A 97 11.45 -6.42 -19.60
C GLU A 97 12.47 -6.40 -18.46
N LEU A 98 12.14 -7.02 -17.32
CA LEU A 98 13.00 -7.10 -16.15
C LEU A 98 13.74 -8.44 -16.05
N GLN A 99 13.63 -9.30 -17.07
CA GLN A 99 14.32 -10.59 -17.10
C GLN A 99 15.84 -10.39 -17.05
N GLY A 100 16.48 -11.08 -16.10
CA GLY A 100 17.92 -10.94 -15.83
C GLY A 100 18.25 -10.11 -14.60
N LEU A 101 17.28 -9.37 -14.04
CA LEU A 101 17.38 -8.81 -12.71
C LEU A 101 17.15 -9.89 -11.65
N ARG A 102 17.62 -9.68 -10.43
CA ARG A 102 17.30 -10.55 -9.29
C ARG A 102 15.80 -10.53 -8.99
N ASN A 103 15.26 -11.65 -8.53
CA ASN A 103 13.96 -11.69 -7.89
C ASN A 103 14.06 -11.06 -6.49
N VAL A 104 13.00 -10.38 -6.10
CA VAL A 104 12.80 -9.87 -4.73
C VAL A 104 11.72 -10.73 -4.09
N SER A 105 12.04 -11.38 -2.99
CA SER A 105 11.07 -12.16 -2.24
C SER A 105 10.06 -11.27 -1.55
N ASP A 106 8.86 -11.81 -1.31
CA ASP A 106 7.91 -11.18 -0.41
C ASP A 106 8.49 -11.05 0.99
N MET A 107 8.16 -9.97 1.65
CA MET A 107 8.66 -9.62 2.97
C MET A 107 7.52 -9.18 3.88
N ALA A 108 7.76 -9.17 5.17
CA ALA A 108 6.94 -8.42 6.11
C ALA A 108 7.63 -7.10 6.45
N GLU A 109 6.84 -6.05 6.63
CA GLU A 109 7.28 -4.80 7.24
C GLU A 109 6.82 -4.79 8.70
N VAL A 110 7.73 -4.62 9.64
CA VAL A 110 7.45 -4.58 11.07
C VAL A 110 7.96 -3.26 11.63
N GLY A 111 7.12 -2.52 12.33
CA GLY A 111 7.50 -1.19 12.80
C GLY A 111 6.54 -0.56 13.77
N GLY A 112 6.60 0.77 13.85
CA GLY A 112 5.72 1.61 14.65
C GLY A 112 5.03 2.66 13.81
N PHE A 113 3.82 3.01 14.22
CA PHE A 113 3.03 4.08 13.61
C PHE A 113 2.58 5.11 14.63
N ILE A 114 2.34 6.30 14.15
CA ILE A 114 1.64 7.36 14.85
C ILE A 114 0.65 8.02 13.88
N GLN A 115 -0.55 8.29 14.37
CA GLN A 115 -1.60 8.96 13.63
C GLN A 115 -2.20 10.06 14.50
N TYR A 116 -2.56 11.18 13.90
CA TYR A 116 -3.38 12.23 14.50
C TYR A 116 -4.64 12.42 13.67
N ALA A 117 -5.78 12.06 14.26
CA ALA A 117 -7.11 12.14 13.67
C ALA A 117 -8.09 12.71 14.71
N PRO A 118 -8.09 14.05 14.95
CA PRO A 118 -8.96 14.68 15.94
C PRO A 118 -10.43 14.73 15.49
N ALA A 119 -10.69 14.42 14.22
CA ALA A 119 -12.03 14.36 13.63
C ALA A 119 -12.12 13.23 12.61
N ASP A 120 -13.30 12.69 12.39
CA ASP A 120 -13.55 11.51 11.55
C ASP A 120 -13.29 11.75 10.05
N PHE A 121 -13.10 13.00 9.62
CA PHE A 121 -13.00 13.35 8.21
C PHE A 121 -11.57 13.69 7.75
N TRP A 122 -10.55 13.69 8.63
CA TRP A 122 -9.18 13.86 8.21
C TRP A 122 -8.19 13.21 9.18
N ARG A 123 -7.07 12.77 8.65
CA ARG A 123 -5.94 12.26 9.43
C ARG A 123 -4.61 12.67 8.82
N VAL A 124 -3.59 12.77 9.67
CA VAL A 124 -2.18 12.75 9.29
C VAL A 124 -1.49 11.63 10.02
N TYR A 125 -0.54 10.97 9.36
CA TYR A 125 0.10 9.79 9.94
C TYR A 125 1.54 9.62 9.47
N ALA A 126 2.29 8.86 10.25
CA ALA A 126 3.62 8.40 9.89
C ALA A 126 3.79 6.93 10.31
N GLN A 127 4.51 6.18 9.52
CA GLN A 127 4.95 4.81 9.80
C GLN A 127 6.44 4.69 9.53
N LEU A 128 7.13 3.92 10.37
CA LEU A 128 8.54 3.58 10.19
C LEU A 128 8.74 2.13 10.58
N GLY A 129 9.29 1.36 9.67
CA GLY A 129 9.47 -0.07 9.83
C GLY A 129 10.76 -0.59 9.20
N GLN A 130 10.95 -1.88 9.40
CA GLN A 130 12.02 -2.67 8.86
C GLN A 130 11.42 -3.81 8.02
N ALA A 131 11.86 -3.94 6.78
CA ALA A 131 11.56 -5.12 5.98
C ALA A 131 12.28 -6.35 6.55
N VAL A 132 11.54 -7.44 6.74
CA VAL A 132 12.05 -8.70 7.28
C VAL A 132 11.59 -9.87 6.39
N GLY A 133 12.44 -10.89 6.21
CA GLY A 133 12.10 -12.12 5.49
C GLY A 133 12.77 -12.30 4.14
N GLY A 134 13.07 -11.28 3.37
CA GLY A 134 13.64 -11.39 2.00
C GLY A 134 15.10 -11.82 1.89
N GLY A 135 15.72 -12.26 2.98
CA GLY A 135 17.16 -12.55 3.05
C GLY A 135 17.98 -11.30 3.41
N HIS A 136 19.24 -11.50 3.79
CA HIS A 136 20.09 -10.43 4.36
C HIS A 136 20.34 -9.26 3.40
N SER A 137 20.31 -9.49 2.11
CA SER A 137 20.56 -8.44 1.09
C SER A 137 19.33 -7.66 0.68
N GLN A 138 18.13 -8.11 1.05
CA GLN A 138 16.85 -7.53 0.61
C GLN A 138 16.13 -6.76 1.72
N SER A 139 16.56 -6.87 2.96
CA SER A 139 15.95 -6.17 4.10
C SER A 139 16.54 -4.77 4.28
N GLY A 140 15.69 -3.79 4.55
CA GLY A 140 16.10 -2.39 4.82
C GLY A 140 15.02 -1.65 5.57
N ALA A 141 15.32 -0.46 6.04
CA ALA A 141 14.34 0.42 6.68
C ALA A 141 13.49 1.14 5.62
N LEU A 142 12.20 1.27 5.90
CA LEU A 142 11.26 1.99 5.06
C LEU A 142 10.22 2.68 5.94
N GLY A 143 9.52 3.63 5.36
CA GLY A 143 8.46 4.33 6.06
C GLY A 143 7.66 5.22 5.13
N LYS A 144 6.58 5.76 5.66
CA LYS A 144 5.70 6.67 4.97
C LYS A 144 5.21 7.78 5.90
N VAL A 145 4.93 8.92 5.32
CA VAL A 145 4.21 10.03 5.97
C VAL A 145 3.11 10.48 5.03
N GLY A 146 1.91 10.68 5.56
CA GLY A 146 0.77 11.02 4.73
C GLY A 146 -0.31 11.80 5.46
N GLY A 147 -1.28 12.22 4.67
CA GLY A 147 -2.49 12.85 5.16
C GLY A 147 -3.65 12.57 4.23
N GLU A 148 -4.83 12.54 4.79
CA GLU A 148 -6.08 12.22 4.11
C GLU A 148 -7.20 13.13 4.57
N LEU A 149 -8.06 13.46 3.63
CA LEU A 149 -9.24 14.28 3.83
C LEU A 149 -10.44 13.60 3.19
N GLY A 150 -11.46 13.33 3.99
CA GLY A 150 -12.73 12.84 3.52
C GLY A 150 -13.79 13.93 3.48
N TYR A 151 -14.75 13.78 2.58
CA TYR A 151 -15.82 14.74 2.39
C TYR A 151 -17.09 14.09 1.83
N PRO A 152 -18.27 14.52 2.28
CA PRO A 152 -19.53 14.05 1.73
C PRO A 152 -19.84 14.76 0.40
N LEU A 153 -20.31 13.98 -0.58
CA LEU A 153 -20.72 14.48 -1.92
C LEU A 153 -22.24 14.50 -2.11
N GLY A 154 -22.99 14.10 -1.08
CA GLY A 154 -24.44 13.95 -1.14
C GLY A 154 -24.86 12.54 -1.58
N GLY A 155 -26.14 12.20 -1.35
CA GLY A 155 -26.67 10.86 -1.68
C GLY A 155 -25.97 9.70 -0.94
N GLY A 156 -25.31 9.97 0.17
CA GLY A 156 -24.54 8.97 0.90
C GLY A 156 -23.15 8.69 0.32
N ILE A 157 -22.77 9.37 -0.79
CA ILE A 157 -21.45 9.21 -1.39
C ILE A 157 -20.41 9.93 -0.56
N ILE A 158 -19.33 9.23 -0.25
CA ILE A 158 -18.15 9.78 0.45
C ILE A 158 -16.98 9.81 -0.52
N GLY A 159 -16.36 10.98 -0.66
CA GLY A 159 -15.08 11.15 -1.34
C GLY A 159 -13.93 11.21 -0.32
N SER A 160 -12.74 10.77 -0.73
CA SER A 160 -11.52 10.89 0.07
C SER A 160 -10.35 11.23 -0.84
N SER A 161 -9.53 12.19 -0.43
CA SER A 161 -8.29 12.57 -1.11
C SER A 161 -7.11 12.38 -0.19
N GLY A 162 -6.03 11.79 -0.68
CA GLY A 162 -4.84 11.50 0.10
C GLY A 162 -3.55 11.92 -0.59
N VAL A 163 -2.55 12.21 0.22
CA VAL A 163 -1.16 12.38 -0.20
C VAL A 163 -0.26 11.59 0.72
N VAL A 164 0.67 10.81 0.14
CA VAL A 164 1.62 9.99 0.89
C VAL A 164 3.00 10.14 0.27
N ALA A 165 4.02 10.35 1.09
CA ALA A 165 5.41 10.29 0.68
C ALA A 165 6.08 9.06 1.34
N HIS A 166 6.71 8.21 0.51
CA HIS A 166 7.45 7.03 0.95
C HIS A 166 8.95 7.31 0.97
N PHE A 167 9.63 6.77 1.96
CA PHE A 167 11.08 6.84 2.08
C PHE A 167 11.67 5.49 2.47
N THR A 168 12.93 5.26 2.06
CA THR A 168 13.64 4.02 2.34
C THR A 168 15.09 4.32 2.67
N ASP A 169 15.77 3.38 3.35
CA ASP A 169 17.22 3.41 3.44
C ASP A 169 17.87 2.97 2.10
N ALA A 170 19.19 3.07 2.01
CA ALA A 170 19.91 2.69 0.79
C ALA A 170 19.81 1.20 0.48
N ARG A 171 19.68 0.33 1.48
CA ARG A 171 19.54 -1.11 1.28
C ARG A 171 18.19 -1.45 0.63
N GLN A 172 17.11 -0.92 1.19
CA GLN A 172 15.76 -1.11 0.64
C GLN A 172 15.63 -0.48 -0.76
N ALA A 173 16.22 0.70 -0.97
CA ALA A 173 16.26 1.34 -2.28
C ALA A 173 16.98 0.47 -3.33
N ASN A 174 18.13 -0.11 -2.98
CA ASN A 174 18.88 -1.01 -3.88
C ASN A 174 18.15 -2.31 -4.17
N THR A 175 17.33 -2.82 -3.24
CA THR A 175 16.53 -4.03 -3.45
C THR A 175 15.62 -3.88 -4.67
N PHE A 176 14.97 -2.74 -4.85
CA PHE A 176 14.00 -2.53 -5.94
C PHE A 176 14.54 -1.73 -7.13
N PHE A 177 15.50 -0.83 -6.91
CA PHE A 177 15.96 0.14 -7.92
C PHE A 177 17.45 0.00 -8.25
N GLY A 178 18.18 -0.85 -7.55
CA GLY A 178 19.59 -1.14 -7.83
C GLY A 178 19.77 -2.07 -9.03
N VAL A 179 20.91 -1.95 -9.70
CA VAL A 179 21.38 -2.87 -10.75
C VAL A 179 22.87 -3.13 -10.48
N ASP A 180 23.24 -4.36 -10.15
CA ASP A 180 24.64 -4.73 -9.98
C ASP A 180 25.33 -5.06 -11.33
N ASN A 181 26.60 -5.42 -11.29
CA ASN A 181 27.35 -5.68 -12.52
C ASN A 181 26.89 -6.95 -13.25
N ASP A 182 26.46 -7.97 -12.52
CA ASP A 182 26.00 -9.23 -13.10
C ASP A 182 24.62 -9.03 -13.76
N GLU A 183 23.74 -8.30 -13.09
CA GLU A 183 22.45 -7.88 -13.62
C GLU A 183 22.61 -6.97 -14.85
N ALA A 184 23.58 -6.04 -14.81
CA ALA A 184 23.89 -5.17 -15.95
C ALA A 184 24.35 -5.98 -17.15
N ALA A 185 25.20 -6.99 -16.95
CA ALA A 185 25.66 -7.89 -18.01
C ALA A 185 24.51 -8.75 -18.58
N ALA A 186 23.57 -9.18 -17.74
CA ALA A 186 22.44 -10.02 -18.13
C ALA A 186 21.33 -9.25 -18.85
N THR A 187 21.09 -7.99 -18.47
CA THR A 187 19.95 -7.18 -18.95
C THR A 187 20.33 -6.11 -19.97
N GLY A 188 21.62 -5.69 -19.99
CA GLY A 188 22.07 -4.50 -20.72
C GLY A 188 21.72 -3.18 -20.02
N PHE A 189 21.14 -3.21 -18.84
CA PHE A 189 20.93 -2.01 -18.03
C PHE A 189 22.27 -1.48 -17.51
N ARG A 190 22.33 -0.17 -17.25
CA ARG A 190 23.54 0.41 -16.66
C ARG A 190 23.60 0.04 -15.17
N PRO A 191 24.78 -0.31 -14.63
CA PRO A 191 24.97 -0.47 -13.20
C PRO A 191 24.45 0.76 -12.45
N TYR A 192 23.71 0.53 -11.38
CA TYR A 192 23.11 1.59 -10.58
C TYR A 192 23.06 1.22 -9.11
N ASN A 193 23.58 2.09 -8.27
CA ASN A 193 23.51 1.96 -6.81
C ASN A 193 22.54 3.01 -6.28
N ALA A 194 21.35 2.56 -5.89
CA ALA A 194 20.32 3.44 -5.37
C ALA A 194 20.66 3.91 -3.94
N SER A 195 20.46 5.18 -3.65
CA SER A 195 20.63 5.76 -2.32
C SER A 195 19.29 5.86 -1.59
N GLY A 196 19.35 5.83 -0.25
CA GLY A 196 18.20 6.09 0.60
C GLY A 196 17.68 7.52 0.47
N GLY A 197 16.47 7.74 0.97
CA GLY A 197 15.74 8.99 0.95
C GLY A 197 14.31 8.83 0.48
N PHE A 198 13.65 9.91 0.09
CA PHE A 198 12.32 9.83 -0.50
C PHE A 198 12.35 9.06 -1.81
N GLN A 199 11.43 8.11 -1.96
CA GLN A 199 11.33 7.20 -3.08
C GLN A 199 10.23 7.62 -4.05
N ASN A 200 9.06 7.95 -3.52
CA ASN A 200 7.92 8.42 -4.30
C ASN A 200 6.99 9.32 -3.49
N VAL A 201 6.13 10.02 -4.22
CA VAL A 201 4.95 10.70 -3.70
C VAL A 201 3.74 10.13 -4.41
N THR A 202 2.72 9.76 -3.66
CA THR A 202 1.45 9.25 -4.17
C THR A 202 0.34 10.25 -3.88
N LEU A 203 -0.46 10.57 -4.89
CA LEU A 203 -1.73 11.27 -4.74
C LEU A 203 -2.85 10.27 -5.01
N SER A 204 -3.87 10.26 -4.17
CA SER A 204 -5.01 9.36 -4.30
C SER A 204 -6.33 10.09 -4.21
N GLN A 205 -7.31 9.55 -4.94
CA GLN A 205 -8.71 9.95 -4.89
C GLN A 205 -9.57 8.70 -4.82
N SER A 206 -10.45 8.62 -3.82
CA SER A 206 -11.33 7.47 -3.62
C SER A 206 -12.78 7.93 -3.46
N PHE A 207 -13.71 7.03 -3.82
CA PHE A 207 -15.14 7.23 -3.64
C PHE A 207 -15.77 5.94 -3.12
N ALA A 208 -16.67 6.10 -2.16
CA ALA A 208 -17.55 5.05 -1.68
C ALA A 208 -19.00 5.39 -2.08
N PHE A 209 -19.61 4.52 -2.86
CA PHE A 209 -20.99 4.65 -3.32
C PHE A 209 -21.86 3.63 -2.61
N PRO A 210 -22.84 4.03 -1.79
CA PRO A 210 -23.77 3.09 -1.17
C PRO A 210 -24.65 2.45 -2.25
N LEU A 211 -24.68 1.11 -2.31
CA LEU A 211 -25.51 0.33 -3.24
C LEU A 211 -26.79 -0.17 -2.59
N ALA A 212 -26.66 -0.64 -1.34
CA ALA A 212 -27.74 -1.17 -0.52
C ALA A 212 -27.34 -1.06 0.96
N PRO A 213 -28.24 -1.37 1.93
CA PRO A 213 -27.83 -1.51 3.32
C PRO A 213 -26.62 -2.43 3.43
N HIS A 214 -25.57 -1.98 4.11
CA HIS A 214 -24.29 -2.70 4.29
C HIS A 214 -23.43 -2.93 3.01
N TRP A 215 -23.89 -2.57 1.81
CA TRP A 215 -23.13 -2.79 0.58
C TRP A 215 -22.69 -1.48 -0.05
N SER A 216 -21.41 -1.39 -0.39
CA SER A 216 -20.83 -0.23 -1.08
C SER A 216 -19.98 -0.65 -2.27
N LEU A 217 -20.00 0.19 -3.31
CA LEU A 217 -19.00 0.16 -4.38
C LEU A 217 -17.90 1.13 -4.01
N LEU A 218 -16.69 0.63 -3.89
CA LEU A 218 -15.49 1.42 -3.67
C LEU A 218 -14.75 1.60 -4.98
N THR A 219 -14.31 2.81 -5.28
CA THR A 219 -13.46 3.10 -6.44
C THR A 219 -12.32 3.99 -5.99
N SER A 220 -11.12 3.76 -6.51
CA SER A 220 -9.99 4.64 -6.26
C SER A 220 -9.11 4.80 -7.50
N ALA A 221 -8.48 5.96 -7.60
CA ALA A 221 -7.43 6.24 -8.54
C ALA A 221 -6.25 6.86 -7.79
N SER A 222 -5.04 6.43 -8.09
CA SER A 222 -3.83 7.01 -7.54
C SER A 222 -2.80 7.30 -8.64
N TRP A 223 -2.01 8.32 -8.39
CA TRP A 223 -0.86 8.68 -9.18
C TRP A 223 0.38 8.65 -8.30
N VAL A 224 1.35 7.84 -8.69
CA VAL A 224 2.63 7.69 -8.01
C VAL A 224 3.70 8.37 -8.85
N HIS A 225 4.44 9.28 -8.25
CA HIS A 225 5.59 9.93 -8.86
C HIS A 225 6.87 9.50 -8.14
N LEU A 226 7.72 8.74 -8.85
CA LEU A 226 9.04 8.37 -8.34
C LEU A 226 9.94 9.59 -8.27
N VAL A 227 10.67 9.74 -7.17
CA VAL A 227 11.58 10.88 -6.94
C VAL A 227 13.00 10.44 -6.61
N SER A 228 13.91 11.40 -6.51
CA SER A 228 15.28 11.22 -6.02
C SER A 228 16.03 10.07 -6.70
N SER A 229 16.52 9.11 -5.91
CA SER A 229 17.32 7.97 -6.41
C SER A 229 16.46 6.97 -7.17
N ALA A 230 15.23 6.71 -6.78
CA ALA A 230 14.32 5.81 -7.48
C ALA A 230 14.06 6.28 -8.93
N ALA A 231 13.75 7.56 -9.13
CA ALA A 231 13.52 8.13 -10.46
C ALA A 231 14.77 8.12 -11.37
N LYS A 232 15.97 8.03 -10.79
CA LYS A 232 17.24 7.99 -11.52
C LYS A 232 17.70 6.56 -11.85
N SER A 233 17.03 5.54 -11.33
CA SER A 233 17.37 4.15 -11.59
C SER A 233 17.45 3.85 -13.09
N SER A 234 18.43 3.04 -13.47
CA SER A 234 18.55 2.56 -14.85
C SER A 234 17.39 1.67 -15.27
N ILE A 235 16.77 0.94 -14.32
CA ILE A 235 15.55 0.17 -14.55
C ILE A 235 14.42 1.11 -14.96
N VAL A 236 14.14 2.13 -14.16
CA VAL A 236 13.06 3.09 -14.42
C VAL A 236 13.27 3.84 -15.73
N LYS A 237 14.52 4.22 -16.04
CA LYS A 237 14.83 4.95 -17.28
C LYS A 237 14.75 4.12 -18.54
N GLN A 238 14.91 2.80 -18.47
CA GLN A 238 15.02 1.94 -19.65
C GLN A 238 13.80 1.02 -19.80
N ALA A 239 13.15 0.63 -18.71
CA ALA A 239 12.02 -0.29 -18.69
C ALA A 239 10.83 0.20 -17.86
N GLY A 240 10.90 1.38 -17.24
CA GLY A 240 9.88 1.92 -16.36
C GLY A 240 9.37 3.29 -16.76
N ASP A 241 8.59 3.88 -15.86
CA ASP A 241 8.16 5.28 -15.91
C ASP A 241 8.24 5.87 -14.50
N VAL A 242 8.60 7.13 -14.41
CA VAL A 242 8.59 7.89 -13.15
C VAL A 242 7.17 8.23 -12.69
N ASN A 243 6.20 8.21 -13.60
CA ASN A 243 4.79 8.45 -13.34
C ASN A 243 4.01 7.16 -13.54
N GLN A 244 3.34 6.71 -12.50
CA GLN A 244 2.58 5.47 -12.53
C GLN A 244 1.16 5.75 -12.04
N GLY A 245 0.17 5.26 -12.78
CA GLY A 245 -1.23 5.32 -12.40
C GLY A 245 -1.71 3.98 -11.84
N GLN A 246 -2.69 4.03 -10.95
CA GLN A 246 -3.39 2.85 -10.47
C GLN A 246 -4.87 3.17 -10.37
N VAL A 247 -5.71 2.24 -10.79
CA VAL A 247 -7.17 2.34 -10.65
C VAL A 247 -7.68 1.06 -10.03
N GLN A 248 -8.61 1.18 -9.09
CA GLN A 248 -9.19 0.03 -8.40
C GLN A 248 -10.69 0.19 -8.25
N THR A 249 -11.37 -0.94 -8.19
CA THR A 249 -12.77 -1.00 -7.84
C THR A 249 -13.03 -2.26 -7.02
N ALA A 250 -13.86 -2.15 -5.98
CA ALA A 250 -14.23 -3.27 -5.12
C ALA A 250 -15.69 -3.13 -4.68
N ILE A 251 -16.32 -4.26 -4.40
CA ILE A 251 -17.59 -4.29 -3.67
C ILE A 251 -17.26 -4.68 -2.23
N SER A 252 -17.71 -3.88 -1.28
CA SER A 252 -17.54 -4.14 0.15
C SER A 252 -18.87 -4.38 0.85
N TYR A 253 -18.80 -5.18 1.90
CA TYR A 253 -19.88 -5.41 2.86
C TYR A 253 -19.44 -4.94 4.22
N THR A 254 -20.24 -4.04 4.84
CA THR A 254 -20.03 -3.50 6.19
C THR A 254 -20.81 -4.33 7.18
N PHE A 255 -20.18 -4.71 8.28
CA PHE A 255 -20.82 -5.36 9.43
C PHE A 255 -20.39 -4.67 10.74
N ASP A 256 -21.28 -4.72 11.72
CA ASP A 256 -21.15 -4.11 13.06
C ASP A 256 -20.99 -5.20 14.12
#